data_7b960f951292aa01a5b6155292a06a5e
#
_entry.id   7b960f951292aa01a5b6155292a06a5e
#
_cell.length_a   1.000
_cell.length_b   1.000
_cell.length_c   1.000
_cell.angle_alpha   90.00
_cell.angle_beta   90.00
_cell.angle_gamma   90.00
#
_symmetry.space_group_name_H-M   'P 1'
#
loop_
_entity.id
_entity.type
_entity.pdbx_description
1 polymer ?
#
loop_
_entity_poly.entity_id
_entity_poly.type
_entity_poly.pdbx_seq_one_letter_code
_entity_poly.pdbx_strand_id
1 'polypeptide(L)'
;MTAYYHLPGLFEFFELYSVFLPLYGAHREYFYEWCEIASVYGAPADCLWGGGRLGNGEHDPRAVLSLMREYNISARLTFSNSLLEEKHLSDPKCNTLCKLFAESESPQNGVIVHSDLLLDYLKKTYPGLYFVSSTTKVLTDFEDFKQELEREDFRFVVPDFRLNKQVEKLNALPQALKDKAEFLCNECCSFGCTDRKACYEAVSRKNLGIDGPEHICTAPNAKEGYRFSKAMENPGFIGVADIQNVYLPMGFTNFKIEGRGLGSALILEFLLYYMTKPEYRLRVREEIYLDNMLDLF
;
A
#
# COMPACT_ATOMS: atom_id res chain seq x y z
N MET A 1 4.52 19.76 -9.39
CA MET A 1 4.78 18.77 -8.33
C MET A 1 4.45 17.38 -8.84
N THR A 2 5.16 16.35 -8.37
CA THR A 2 4.97 14.96 -8.77
C THR A 2 4.17 14.20 -7.72
N ALA A 3 3.18 13.42 -8.13
CA ALA A 3 2.49 12.47 -7.28
C ALA A 3 3.24 11.12 -7.32
N TYR A 4 3.63 10.64 -6.17
CA TYR A 4 4.30 9.37 -5.97
C TYR A 4 3.29 8.31 -5.54
N TYR A 5 3.05 7.33 -6.40
CA TYR A 5 2.13 6.25 -6.10
C TYR A 5 2.81 5.07 -5.41
N HIS A 6 2.14 4.55 -4.39
CA HIS A 6 2.53 3.35 -3.64
C HIS A 6 1.50 2.25 -3.96
N LEU A 7 1.90 1.27 -4.77
CA LEU A 7 1.00 0.32 -5.40
C LEU A 7 0.95 -1.01 -4.62
N PRO A 8 -0.19 -1.71 -4.60
CA PRO A 8 -0.36 -2.98 -3.89
C PRO A 8 0.14 -4.16 -4.71
N GLY A 9 0.48 -5.28 -4.04
CA GLY A 9 0.63 -6.57 -4.69
C GLY A 9 2.03 -6.92 -5.16
N LEU A 10 3.04 -6.62 -4.33
CA LEU A 10 4.45 -6.90 -4.63
C LEU A 10 4.72 -8.36 -4.99
N PHE A 11 4.04 -9.29 -4.33
CA PHE A 11 4.14 -10.73 -4.57
C PHE A 11 2.90 -11.27 -5.29
N GLU A 12 1.77 -10.62 -5.09
CA GLU A 12 0.46 -11.07 -5.57
C GLU A 12 0.25 -10.79 -7.06
N PHE A 13 0.87 -9.72 -7.59
CA PHE A 13 0.64 -9.26 -8.97
C PHE A 13 1.94 -9.10 -9.75
N PHE A 14 2.88 -10.02 -9.53
CA PHE A 14 4.18 -10.00 -10.19
C PHE A 14 4.06 -10.01 -11.72
N GLU A 15 3.19 -10.88 -12.28
CA GLU A 15 2.96 -10.96 -13.72
C GLU A 15 2.40 -9.65 -14.28
N LEU A 16 1.45 -9.03 -13.59
CA LEU A 16 0.94 -7.72 -14.02
C LEU A 16 2.06 -6.68 -14.08
N TYR A 17 2.90 -6.61 -13.04
CA TYR A 17 4.00 -5.64 -13.01
C TYR A 17 5.10 -5.95 -14.00
N SER A 18 5.37 -7.23 -14.33
CA SER A 18 6.35 -7.61 -15.35
C SER A 18 5.94 -7.18 -16.76
N VAL A 19 4.67 -6.90 -16.97
CA VAL A 19 4.15 -6.36 -18.24
C VAL A 19 3.93 -4.84 -18.16
N PHE A 20 3.33 -4.37 -17.06
CA PHE A 20 2.97 -2.96 -16.91
C PHE A 20 4.20 -2.04 -16.81
N LEU A 21 5.25 -2.44 -16.08
CA LEU A 21 6.42 -1.57 -15.88
C LEU A 21 7.22 -1.34 -17.17
N PRO A 22 7.49 -2.36 -18.03
CA PRO A 22 8.05 -2.12 -19.35
C PRO A 22 7.22 -1.15 -20.20
N LEU A 23 5.90 -1.35 -20.25
CA LEU A 23 4.98 -0.47 -20.97
C LEU A 23 5.03 0.96 -20.42
N TYR A 24 4.99 1.12 -19.10
CA TYR A 24 5.08 2.41 -18.42
C TYR A 24 6.41 3.14 -18.73
N GLY A 25 7.51 2.39 -18.79
CA GLY A 25 8.82 2.94 -19.14
C GLY A 25 8.96 3.32 -20.61
N ALA A 26 8.45 2.47 -21.53
CA ALA A 26 8.56 2.67 -22.97
C ALA A 26 7.61 3.74 -23.51
N HIS A 27 6.45 3.93 -22.90
CA HIS A 27 5.35 4.77 -23.37
C HIS A 27 4.89 5.79 -22.32
N ARG A 28 5.85 6.61 -21.84
CA ARG A 28 5.55 7.65 -20.83
C ARG A 28 4.48 8.64 -21.31
N GLU A 29 4.32 8.85 -22.61
CA GLU A 29 3.30 9.70 -23.22
C GLU A 29 1.85 9.24 -22.92
N TYR A 30 1.64 7.95 -22.61
CA TYR A 30 0.31 7.42 -22.24
C TYR A 30 -0.11 7.81 -20.83
N PHE A 31 0.84 8.17 -19.98
CA PHE A 31 0.65 8.41 -18.56
C PHE A 31 0.75 9.91 -18.23
N TYR A 32 0.15 10.29 -17.11
CA TYR A 32 0.28 11.67 -16.64
C TYR A 32 1.75 11.99 -16.33
N GLU A 33 2.24 13.15 -16.80
CA GLU A 33 3.63 13.59 -16.60
C GLU A 33 3.95 13.87 -15.12
N TRP A 34 2.92 14.13 -14.32
CA TRP A 34 3.03 14.42 -12.90
C TRP A 34 2.93 13.18 -12.00
N CYS A 35 2.85 11.96 -12.54
CA CYS A 35 2.76 10.74 -11.75
C CYS A 35 4.02 9.87 -11.89
N GLU A 36 4.44 9.28 -10.76
CA GLU A 36 5.55 8.33 -10.66
C GLU A 36 5.19 7.17 -9.74
N ILE A 37 5.76 5.99 -10.00
CA ILE A 37 5.65 4.83 -9.11
C ILE A 37 6.82 4.87 -8.13
N ALA A 38 6.55 5.17 -6.87
CA ALA A 38 7.59 5.24 -5.84
C ALA A 38 7.86 3.90 -5.17
N SER A 39 6.83 3.09 -4.98
CA SER A 39 6.99 1.76 -4.40
C SER A 39 5.87 0.80 -4.77
N VAL A 40 6.18 -0.49 -4.70
CA VAL A 40 5.19 -1.57 -4.67
C VAL A 40 5.28 -2.28 -3.32
N TYR A 41 4.13 -2.58 -2.69
CA TYR A 41 4.10 -3.18 -1.37
C TYR A 41 3.31 -4.48 -1.32
N GLY A 42 3.74 -5.43 -0.49
CA GLY A 42 3.12 -6.73 -0.29
C GLY A 42 3.90 -7.59 0.70
N ALA A 43 3.43 -8.79 0.92
CA ALA A 43 4.14 -9.82 1.66
C ALA A 43 3.65 -11.18 1.19
N PRO A 44 4.51 -12.22 1.19
CA PRO A 44 4.07 -13.58 0.98
C PRO A 44 2.97 -13.98 1.95
N ALA A 45 2.02 -14.82 1.49
CA ALA A 45 0.79 -15.13 2.21
C ALA A 45 1.00 -15.79 3.59
N ASP A 46 2.09 -16.50 3.77
CA ASP A 46 2.45 -17.27 4.96
C ASP A 46 3.46 -16.57 5.89
N CYS A 47 3.66 -15.25 5.75
CA CYS A 47 4.51 -14.48 6.64
C CYS A 47 3.83 -14.24 7.99
N LEU A 48 4.46 -14.73 9.07
CA LEU A 48 3.95 -14.57 10.44
C LEU A 48 3.74 -13.09 10.84
N TRP A 49 4.62 -12.19 10.36
CA TRP A 49 4.52 -10.75 10.63
C TRP A 49 3.52 -10.04 9.71
N GLY A 50 2.96 -10.75 8.73
CA GLY A 50 1.94 -10.22 7.84
C GLY A 50 0.69 -9.78 8.58
N GLY A 51 -0.03 -8.81 8.03
CA GLY A 51 -1.26 -8.29 8.61
C GLY A 51 -2.04 -7.45 7.59
N GLY A 52 -3.13 -6.87 8.03
CA GLY A 52 -4.02 -6.14 7.15
C GLY A 52 -4.81 -7.07 6.22
N ARG A 53 -5.09 -6.63 5.00
CA ARG A 53 -5.73 -7.48 3.98
C ARG A 53 -4.65 -8.26 3.25
N LEU A 54 -4.57 -9.55 3.53
CA LEU A 54 -3.57 -10.44 2.93
C LEU A 54 -3.95 -10.79 1.49
N GLY A 55 -2.93 -10.89 0.62
CA GLY A 55 -3.05 -11.47 -0.71
C GLY A 55 -2.44 -12.89 -0.74
N ASN A 56 -2.63 -13.60 -1.85
CA ASN A 56 -2.15 -14.97 -2.05
C ASN A 56 -0.95 -14.99 -3.02
N GLY A 57 0.08 -14.19 -2.76
CA GLY A 57 1.28 -14.15 -3.61
C GLY A 57 2.40 -15.05 -3.09
N GLU A 58 3.00 -15.84 -3.99
CA GLU A 58 4.09 -16.78 -3.67
C GLU A 58 5.28 -16.67 -4.64
N HIS A 59 5.46 -15.53 -5.30
CA HIS A 59 6.60 -15.36 -6.21
C HIS A 59 7.94 -15.33 -5.47
N ASP A 60 8.99 -15.77 -6.16
CA ASP A 60 10.35 -15.72 -5.64
C ASP A 60 10.75 -14.28 -5.25
N PRO A 61 11.11 -14.03 -4.00
CA PRO A 61 11.49 -12.69 -3.54
C PRO A 61 12.66 -12.07 -4.31
N ARG A 62 13.56 -12.89 -4.86
CA ARG A 62 14.69 -12.40 -5.65
C ARG A 62 14.24 -11.92 -7.02
N ALA A 63 13.33 -12.64 -7.68
CA ALA A 63 12.74 -12.21 -8.94
C ALA A 63 11.97 -10.91 -8.77
N VAL A 64 11.16 -10.81 -7.71
CA VAL A 64 10.41 -9.60 -7.33
C VAL A 64 11.36 -8.40 -7.13
N LEU A 65 12.42 -8.56 -6.35
CA LEU A 65 13.41 -7.50 -6.12
C LEU A 65 14.18 -7.13 -7.38
N SER A 66 14.47 -8.10 -8.26
CA SER A 66 15.14 -7.83 -9.54
C SER A 66 14.29 -6.91 -10.42
N LEU A 67 12.99 -7.22 -10.55
CA LEU A 67 12.05 -6.39 -11.29
C LEU A 67 11.95 -4.98 -10.69
N MET A 68 11.80 -4.85 -9.38
CA MET A 68 11.71 -3.54 -8.73
C MET A 68 12.98 -2.71 -8.91
N ARG A 69 14.15 -3.35 -8.85
CA ARG A 69 15.44 -2.68 -9.07
C ARG A 69 15.61 -2.20 -10.52
N GLU A 70 15.21 -3.01 -11.49
CA GLU A 70 15.27 -2.66 -12.91
C GLU A 70 14.54 -1.34 -13.21
N TYR A 71 13.40 -1.11 -12.57
CA TYR A 71 12.60 0.11 -12.75
C TYR A 71 12.84 1.17 -11.66
N ASN A 72 13.85 1.01 -10.81
CA ASN A 72 14.18 1.91 -9.71
C ASN A 72 12.99 2.18 -8.77
N ILE A 73 12.20 1.14 -8.47
CA ILE A 73 11.01 1.18 -7.61
C ILE A 73 11.32 0.53 -6.28
N SER A 74 11.00 1.19 -5.17
CA SER A 74 11.17 0.64 -3.82
C SER A 74 10.19 -0.52 -3.56
N ALA A 75 10.71 -1.65 -3.08
CA ALA A 75 9.90 -2.77 -2.60
C ALA A 75 9.63 -2.61 -1.10
N ARG A 76 8.36 -2.76 -0.68
CA ARG A 76 7.96 -2.65 0.73
C ARG A 76 7.32 -3.93 1.24
N LEU A 77 7.91 -4.54 2.25
CA LEU A 77 7.28 -5.65 2.98
C LEU A 77 6.12 -5.14 3.85
N THR A 78 5.00 -5.84 3.85
CA THR A 78 3.85 -5.48 4.70
C THR A 78 3.81 -6.38 5.93
N PHE A 79 4.46 -5.94 6.99
CA PHE A 79 4.58 -6.63 8.28
C PHE A 79 3.77 -5.91 9.35
N SER A 80 2.47 -5.86 9.12
CA SER A 80 1.52 -5.06 9.91
C SER A 80 0.65 -5.90 10.87
N ASN A 81 1.15 -7.06 11.30
CA ASN A 81 0.51 -7.83 12.38
C ASN A 81 0.54 -7.02 13.68
N SER A 82 -0.63 -6.84 14.29
CA SER A 82 -0.81 -6.01 15.49
C SER A 82 -0.59 -6.75 16.81
N LEU A 83 -0.44 -8.08 16.78
CA LEU A 83 -0.44 -8.96 17.96
C LEU A 83 0.90 -9.70 18.15
N LEU A 84 1.98 -9.13 17.62
CA LEU A 84 3.31 -9.74 17.76
C LEU A 84 3.83 -9.65 19.20
N GLU A 85 4.45 -10.74 19.64
CA GLU A 85 5.19 -10.87 20.88
C GLU A 85 6.66 -11.17 20.60
N GLU A 86 7.55 -11.07 21.58
CA GLU A 86 9.00 -11.31 21.44
C GLU A 86 9.33 -12.66 20.77
N LYS A 87 8.59 -13.72 21.13
CA LYS A 87 8.78 -15.06 20.54
C LYS A 87 8.59 -15.09 19.01
N HIS A 88 7.81 -14.17 18.46
CA HIS A 88 7.53 -14.08 17.02
C HIS A 88 8.65 -13.38 16.24
N LEU A 89 9.55 -12.64 16.91
CA LEU A 89 10.64 -11.91 16.27
C LEU A 89 11.70 -12.83 15.66
N SER A 90 11.77 -14.07 16.12
CA SER A 90 12.72 -15.07 15.63
C SER A 90 12.24 -15.85 14.39
N ASP A 91 11.11 -15.48 13.77
CA ASP A 91 10.60 -16.17 12.59
C ASP A 91 11.62 -16.18 11.45
N PRO A 92 12.07 -17.38 10.99
CA PRO A 92 13.16 -17.48 10.04
C PRO A 92 12.81 -16.90 8.65
N LYS A 93 11.55 -17.08 8.20
CA LYS A 93 11.10 -16.61 6.88
C LYS A 93 11.06 -15.11 6.82
N CYS A 94 10.41 -14.47 7.80
CA CYS A 94 10.31 -13.01 7.87
C CYS A 94 11.70 -12.37 8.00
N ASN A 95 12.59 -12.94 8.80
CA ASN A 95 13.98 -12.46 8.93
C ASN A 95 14.77 -12.62 7.63
N THR A 96 14.62 -13.74 6.92
CA THR A 96 15.28 -13.95 5.62
C THR A 96 14.83 -12.90 4.59
N LEU A 97 13.53 -12.58 4.55
CA LEU A 97 13.00 -11.53 3.68
C LEU A 97 13.58 -10.16 4.06
N CYS A 98 13.57 -9.79 5.35
CA CYS A 98 14.14 -8.53 5.79
C CYS A 98 15.63 -8.40 5.43
N LYS A 99 16.42 -9.47 5.61
CA LYS A 99 17.82 -9.48 5.22
C LYS A 99 17.97 -9.22 3.72
N LEU A 100 17.25 -9.95 2.88
CA LEU A 100 17.31 -9.81 1.43
C LEU A 100 16.90 -8.40 0.96
N PHE A 101 15.85 -7.83 1.57
CA PHE A 101 15.37 -6.49 1.22
C PHE A 101 16.32 -5.39 1.72
N ALA A 102 17.00 -5.59 2.84
CA ALA A 102 17.96 -4.65 3.40
C ALA A 102 19.28 -4.57 2.61
N GLU A 103 19.60 -5.58 1.80
CA GLU A 103 20.81 -5.61 0.97
C GLU A 103 20.75 -4.67 -0.25
N SER A 104 19.56 -4.13 -0.58
CA SER A 104 19.40 -3.20 -1.70
C SER A 104 19.72 -1.77 -1.25
N GLU A 105 20.76 -1.18 -1.80
CA GLU A 105 21.14 0.22 -1.52
C GLU A 105 20.34 1.21 -2.37
N SER A 106 20.01 0.84 -3.61
CA SER A 106 19.24 1.70 -4.53
C SER A 106 18.39 0.85 -5.47
N PRO A 107 17.05 1.06 -5.47
CA PRO A 107 16.33 1.89 -4.50
C PRO A 107 16.36 1.27 -3.10
N GLN A 108 16.36 2.10 -2.06
CA GLN A 108 16.21 1.62 -0.69
C GLN A 108 14.83 1.00 -0.51
N ASN A 109 14.77 -0.19 0.08
CA ASN A 109 13.52 -0.89 0.37
C ASN A 109 12.99 -0.57 1.77
N GLY A 110 11.72 -0.88 2.02
CA GLY A 110 11.08 -0.54 3.29
C GLY A 110 10.19 -1.62 3.86
N VAL A 111 9.70 -1.36 5.07
CA VAL A 111 8.73 -2.21 5.75
C VAL A 111 7.58 -1.37 6.28
N ILE A 112 6.35 -1.80 5.99
CA ILE A 112 5.14 -1.21 6.57
C ILE A 112 4.86 -1.96 7.87
N VAL A 113 4.92 -1.27 9.02
CA VAL A 113 4.82 -1.88 10.35
C VAL A 113 3.65 -1.32 11.15
N HIS A 114 3.07 -2.17 12.01
CA HIS A 114 2.08 -1.79 13.01
C HIS A 114 2.69 -1.78 14.42
N SER A 115 3.40 -2.85 14.77
CA SER A 115 3.94 -3.11 16.10
C SER A 115 5.23 -2.33 16.35
N ASP A 116 5.28 -1.55 17.42
CA ASP A 116 6.52 -0.87 17.84
C ASP A 116 7.59 -1.88 18.29
N LEU A 117 7.18 -3.01 18.88
CA LEU A 117 8.09 -4.12 19.19
C LEU A 117 8.85 -4.61 17.93
N LEU A 118 8.11 -4.81 16.84
CA LEU A 118 8.73 -5.21 15.56
C LEU A 118 9.58 -4.09 14.97
N LEU A 119 9.12 -2.84 15.04
CA LEU A 119 9.85 -1.67 14.56
C LEU A 119 11.23 -1.57 15.22
N ASP A 120 11.28 -1.65 16.55
CA ASP A 120 12.53 -1.56 17.32
C ASP A 120 13.49 -2.70 16.98
N TYR A 121 12.95 -3.92 16.82
CA TYR A 121 13.73 -5.07 16.38
C TYR A 121 14.32 -4.85 14.99
N LEU A 122 13.52 -4.41 14.02
CA LEU A 122 13.96 -4.21 12.64
C LEU A 122 14.96 -3.08 12.50
N LYS A 123 14.79 -1.95 13.20
CA LYS A 123 15.75 -0.84 13.22
C LYS A 123 17.14 -1.28 13.68
N LYS A 124 17.17 -2.14 14.69
CA LYS A 124 18.43 -2.66 15.24
C LYS A 124 19.07 -3.71 14.34
N THR A 125 18.25 -4.59 13.72
CA THR A 125 18.73 -5.77 13.01
C THR A 125 18.98 -5.50 11.53
N TYR A 126 18.16 -4.64 10.91
CA TYR A 126 18.17 -4.35 9.47
C TYR A 126 18.16 -2.84 9.18
N PRO A 127 19.21 -2.09 9.55
CA PRO A 127 19.26 -0.64 9.44
C PRO A 127 19.23 -0.12 7.99
N GLY A 128 19.42 -0.99 7.00
CA GLY A 128 19.28 -0.65 5.57
C GLY A 128 17.84 -0.43 5.14
N LEU A 129 16.85 -0.81 5.95
CA LEU A 129 15.42 -0.63 5.63
C LEU A 129 14.90 0.71 6.15
N TYR A 130 13.94 1.32 5.43
CA TYR A 130 13.12 2.39 5.98
C TYR A 130 11.75 1.87 6.43
N PHE A 131 11.04 2.65 7.26
CA PHE A 131 9.79 2.21 7.86
C PHE A 131 8.63 3.13 7.49
N VAL A 132 7.44 2.50 7.37
CA VAL A 132 6.16 3.15 7.10
C VAL A 132 5.17 2.77 8.19
N SER A 133 4.56 3.76 8.84
CA SER A 133 3.49 3.49 9.80
C SER A 133 2.23 3.02 9.09
N SER A 134 1.70 1.86 9.52
CA SER A 134 0.62 1.16 8.83
C SER A 134 -0.74 1.81 9.09
N THR A 135 -1.59 1.87 8.05
CA THR A 135 -3.02 2.22 8.20
C THR A 135 -3.79 1.28 9.14
N THR A 136 -3.26 0.09 9.44
CA THR A 136 -3.87 -0.84 10.40
C THR A 136 -3.86 -0.31 11.84
N LYS A 137 -3.07 0.72 12.15
CA LYS A 137 -3.14 1.46 13.42
C LYS A 137 -4.46 2.19 13.61
N VAL A 138 -5.18 2.45 12.51
CA VAL A 138 -6.51 3.09 12.50
C VAL A 138 -6.48 4.44 13.24
N LEU A 139 -5.55 5.31 12.85
CA LEU A 139 -5.38 6.66 13.40
C LEU A 139 -6.50 7.56 12.87
N THR A 140 -7.62 7.60 13.57
CA THR A 140 -8.82 8.35 13.19
C THR A 140 -8.88 9.75 13.80
N ASP A 141 -8.12 10.01 14.84
CA ASP A 141 -7.94 11.35 15.41
C ASP A 141 -6.79 12.08 14.69
N PHE A 142 -6.98 13.37 14.44
CA PHE A 142 -5.99 14.16 13.70
C PHE A 142 -4.73 14.44 14.51
N GLU A 143 -4.85 14.61 15.82
CA GLU A 143 -3.68 14.84 16.69
C GLU A 143 -2.86 13.57 16.85
N ASP A 144 -3.50 12.40 16.95
CA ASP A 144 -2.80 11.10 16.94
C ASP A 144 -2.04 10.90 15.62
N PHE A 145 -2.65 11.24 14.48
CA PHE A 145 -2.00 11.20 13.18
C PHE A 145 -0.80 12.15 13.11
N LYS A 146 -0.96 13.39 13.61
CA LYS A 146 0.11 14.37 13.64
C LYS A 146 1.27 13.91 14.52
N GLN A 147 1.00 13.37 15.71
CA GLN A 147 2.03 12.80 16.59
C GLN A 147 2.78 11.65 15.90
N GLU A 148 2.09 10.80 15.17
CA GLU A 148 2.74 9.73 14.41
C GLU A 148 3.62 10.28 13.27
N LEU A 149 3.22 11.36 12.59
CA LEU A 149 4.05 12.07 11.60
C LEU A 149 5.32 12.68 12.22
N GLU A 150 5.27 13.13 13.46
CA GLU A 150 6.40 13.72 14.18
C GLU A 150 7.45 12.68 14.59
N ARG A 151 7.12 11.39 14.63
CA ARG A 151 8.08 10.33 14.93
C ARG A 151 9.17 10.26 13.85
N GLU A 152 10.42 10.29 14.25
CA GLU A 152 11.58 10.17 13.35
C GLU A 152 11.75 8.76 12.76
N ASP A 153 11.13 7.75 13.39
CA ASP A 153 11.19 6.36 12.98
C ASP A 153 10.63 6.13 11.57
N PHE A 154 9.66 6.93 11.16
CA PHE A 154 8.91 6.70 9.94
C PHE A 154 9.29 7.67 8.83
N ARG A 155 9.57 7.10 7.65
CA ARG A 155 9.66 7.87 6.40
C ARG A 155 8.28 8.30 5.92
N PHE A 156 7.27 7.42 6.07
CA PHE A 156 5.89 7.72 5.72
C PHE A 156 4.93 7.21 6.80
N VAL A 157 3.80 7.88 6.90
CA VAL A 157 2.70 7.53 7.82
C VAL A 157 1.40 7.49 7.03
N VAL A 158 0.69 6.35 7.10
CA VAL A 158 -0.59 6.19 6.43
C VAL A 158 -1.73 6.46 7.41
N PRO A 159 -2.42 7.61 7.31
CA PRO A 159 -3.57 7.91 8.15
C PRO A 159 -4.74 6.96 7.89
N ASP A 160 -5.73 6.97 8.77
CA ASP A 160 -7.02 6.41 8.42
C ASP A 160 -7.68 7.27 7.34
N PHE A 161 -8.30 6.63 6.34
CA PHE A 161 -8.91 7.30 5.18
C PHE A 161 -9.99 8.32 5.54
N ARG A 162 -10.57 8.25 6.75
CA ARG A 162 -11.54 9.22 7.25
C ARG A 162 -10.95 10.61 7.49
N LEU A 163 -9.63 10.71 7.61
CA LEU A 163 -8.91 11.98 7.71
C LEU A 163 -8.65 12.63 6.35
N ASN A 164 -8.80 11.89 5.26
CA ASN A 164 -8.42 12.36 3.92
C ASN A 164 -9.03 13.72 3.55
N LYS A 165 -10.27 13.99 3.92
CA LYS A 165 -10.96 15.23 3.55
C LYS A 165 -10.94 16.34 4.63
N GLN A 166 -10.11 16.21 5.65
CA GLN A 166 -9.91 17.28 6.64
C GLN A 166 -8.95 18.36 6.11
N VAL A 167 -9.31 18.96 4.97
CA VAL A 167 -8.44 19.81 4.14
C VAL A 167 -7.83 20.98 4.93
N GLU A 168 -8.60 21.64 5.78
CA GLU A 168 -8.11 22.78 6.59
C GLU A 168 -6.99 22.34 7.55
N LYS A 169 -7.20 21.25 8.28
CA LYS A 169 -6.21 20.71 9.22
C LYS A 169 -4.97 20.20 8.49
N LEU A 170 -5.18 19.48 7.38
CA LEU A 170 -4.08 18.98 6.53
C LEU A 170 -3.25 20.13 5.97
N ASN A 171 -3.88 21.18 5.48
CA ASN A 171 -3.19 22.35 4.91
C ASN A 171 -2.34 23.08 5.96
N ALA A 172 -2.74 23.06 7.23
CA ALA A 172 -2.03 23.69 8.34
C ALA A 172 -0.77 22.94 8.77
N LEU A 173 -0.53 21.70 8.32
CA LEU A 173 0.67 20.94 8.65
C LEU A 173 1.92 21.60 8.05
N PRO A 174 3.06 21.61 8.78
CA PRO A 174 4.37 21.97 8.23
C PRO A 174 4.75 21.07 7.04
N GLN A 175 5.50 21.59 6.07
CA GLN A 175 5.89 20.84 4.87
C GLN A 175 6.61 19.52 5.21
N ALA A 176 7.50 19.54 6.19
CA ALA A 176 8.22 18.33 6.63
C ALA A 176 7.29 17.19 7.10
N LEU A 177 6.10 17.51 7.64
CA LEU A 177 5.10 16.50 8.00
C LEU A 177 4.23 16.11 6.78
N LYS A 178 3.95 17.05 5.89
CA LYS A 178 3.25 16.77 4.62
C LYS A 178 4.02 15.79 3.75
N ASP A 179 5.34 15.91 3.70
CA ASP A 179 6.23 15.02 2.93
C ASP A 179 6.18 13.57 3.43
N LYS A 180 5.81 13.35 4.70
CA LYS A 180 5.67 12.03 5.31
C LYS A 180 4.26 11.44 5.20
N ALA A 181 3.24 12.23 4.90
CA ALA A 181 1.86 11.76 4.82
C ALA A 181 1.62 10.95 3.53
N GLU A 182 1.18 9.68 3.66
CA GLU A 182 0.87 8.77 2.56
C GLU A 182 -0.62 8.41 2.57
N PHE A 183 -1.42 9.04 1.72
CA PHE A 183 -2.88 8.92 1.74
C PHE A 183 -3.40 7.67 1.05
N LEU A 184 -4.24 6.91 1.72
CA LEU A 184 -4.97 5.78 1.15
C LEU A 184 -6.16 6.30 0.31
N CYS A 185 -6.06 6.17 -1.02
CA CYS A 185 -6.96 6.86 -1.95
C CYS A 185 -8.31 6.17 -2.17
N ASN A 186 -8.32 4.83 -2.27
CA ASN A 186 -9.44 4.02 -2.76
C ASN A 186 -9.98 3.03 -1.73
N GLU A 187 -9.99 3.40 -0.45
CA GLU A 187 -10.53 2.54 0.61
C GLU A 187 -12.01 2.20 0.38
N CYS A 188 -12.34 0.92 0.48
CA CYS A 188 -13.71 0.42 0.32
C CYS A 188 -14.45 0.19 1.63
N CYS A 189 -13.75 0.30 2.77
CA CYS A 189 -14.38 0.17 4.09
C CYS A 189 -15.43 1.26 4.29
N SER A 190 -16.56 0.91 4.92
CA SER A 190 -17.60 1.89 5.22
C SER A 190 -17.02 3.06 6.03
N PHE A 191 -17.34 4.29 5.63
CA PHE A 191 -16.83 5.51 6.28
C PHE A 191 -17.20 5.57 7.77
N GLY A 192 -18.39 5.08 8.14
CA GLY A 192 -18.88 4.99 9.53
C GLY A 192 -18.44 3.73 10.28
N CYS A 193 -17.55 2.89 9.74
CA CYS A 193 -17.14 1.65 10.39
C CYS A 193 -16.37 1.90 11.68
N THR A 194 -16.86 1.35 12.81
CA THR A 194 -16.19 1.39 14.11
C THR A 194 -15.32 0.15 14.39
N ASP A 195 -15.47 -0.92 13.58
CA ASP A 195 -14.88 -2.23 13.82
C ASP A 195 -13.57 -2.48 13.04
N ARG A 196 -13.05 -1.46 12.34
CA ARG A 196 -11.89 -1.61 11.47
C ARG A 196 -10.66 -2.17 12.22
N LYS A 197 -10.43 -1.71 13.45
CA LYS A 197 -9.33 -2.21 14.28
C LYS A 197 -9.52 -3.69 14.64
N ALA A 198 -10.70 -4.07 15.09
CA ALA A 198 -11.05 -5.46 15.39
C ALA A 198 -10.95 -6.38 14.17
N CYS A 199 -11.30 -5.87 12.98
CA CYS A 199 -11.10 -6.58 11.71
C CYS A 199 -9.62 -6.89 11.47
N TYR A 200 -8.71 -5.94 11.63
CA TYR A 200 -7.27 -6.17 11.48
C TYR A 200 -6.68 -7.06 12.55
N GLU A 201 -7.16 -6.98 13.79
CA GLU A 201 -6.76 -7.88 14.87
C GLU A 201 -7.19 -9.33 14.59
N ALA A 202 -8.39 -9.55 14.03
CA ALA A 202 -8.83 -10.89 13.63
C ALA A 202 -7.91 -11.50 12.55
N VAL A 203 -7.49 -10.70 11.56
CA VAL A 203 -6.51 -11.14 10.56
C VAL A 203 -5.15 -11.44 11.21
N SER A 204 -4.72 -10.60 12.14
CA SER A 204 -3.46 -10.81 12.88
C SER A 204 -3.48 -12.11 13.69
N ARG A 205 -4.58 -12.42 14.40
CA ARG A 205 -4.77 -13.70 15.11
C ARG A 205 -4.69 -14.89 14.17
N LYS A 206 -5.42 -14.85 13.06
CA LYS A 206 -5.41 -15.91 12.05
C LYS A 206 -4.00 -16.19 11.54
N ASN A 207 -3.24 -15.13 11.28
CA ASN A 207 -1.86 -15.25 10.78
C ASN A 207 -0.90 -15.85 11.81
N LEU A 208 -1.18 -15.69 13.10
CA LEU A 208 -0.43 -16.29 14.20
C LEU A 208 -0.91 -17.71 14.54
N GLY A 209 -1.91 -18.25 13.85
CA GLY A 209 -2.51 -19.55 14.19
C GLY A 209 -3.25 -19.54 15.54
N ILE A 210 -3.67 -18.37 16.01
CA ILE A 210 -4.40 -18.22 17.28
C ILE A 210 -5.89 -18.38 16.99
N ASP A 211 -6.51 -19.38 17.63
CA ASP A 211 -7.95 -19.60 17.56
C ASP A 211 -8.73 -18.40 18.11
N GLY A 212 -9.87 -18.13 17.52
CA GLY A 212 -10.73 -17.06 17.95
C GLY A 212 -11.94 -16.88 17.02
N PRO A 213 -12.92 -16.06 17.41
CA PRO A 213 -14.09 -15.82 16.58
C PRO A 213 -13.68 -15.14 15.25
N GLU A 214 -14.29 -15.58 14.17
CA GLU A 214 -14.18 -14.87 12.89
C GLU A 214 -14.80 -13.48 13.01
N HIS A 215 -14.11 -12.50 12.44
CA HIS A 215 -14.68 -11.16 12.33
C HIS A 215 -15.69 -11.12 11.18
N ILE A 216 -16.94 -10.85 11.50
CA ILE A 216 -18.01 -10.66 10.52
C ILE A 216 -18.20 -9.16 10.32
N CYS A 217 -17.93 -8.69 9.10
CA CYS A 217 -18.15 -7.29 8.76
C CYS A 217 -19.65 -6.94 8.82
N THR A 218 -19.99 -5.93 9.60
CA THR A 218 -21.37 -5.43 9.80
C THR A 218 -21.73 -4.28 8.86
N ALA A 219 -20.82 -3.89 7.96
CA ALA A 219 -21.09 -2.82 6.99
C ALA A 219 -22.28 -3.17 6.08
N PRO A 220 -23.11 -2.18 5.71
CA PRO A 220 -24.33 -2.42 4.90
C PRO A 220 -24.10 -3.23 3.62
N ASN A 221 -22.92 -3.07 3.01
CA ASN A 221 -22.57 -3.66 1.72
C ASN A 221 -21.48 -4.75 1.83
N ALA A 222 -21.24 -5.30 3.03
CA ALA A 222 -20.14 -6.25 3.27
C ALA A 222 -20.17 -7.49 2.37
N LYS A 223 -21.38 -7.95 1.98
CA LYS A 223 -21.57 -9.14 1.13
C LYS A 223 -21.38 -8.88 -0.37
N GLU A 224 -21.30 -7.63 -0.80
CA GLU A 224 -21.24 -7.28 -2.22
C GLU A 224 -19.82 -7.29 -2.79
N GLY A 225 -18.81 -7.51 -1.94
CA GLY A 225 -17.41 -7.44 -2.32
C GLY A 225 -16.94 -6.02 -2.65
N TYR A 226 -15.67 -5.91 -3.01
CA TYR A 226 -15.09 -4.64 -3.45
C TYR A 226 -15.56 -4.29 -4.87
N ARG A 227 -15.97 -3.04 -5.06
CA ARG A 227 -16.24 -2.45 -6.37
C ARG A 227 -15.61 -1.07 -6.44
N PHE A 228 -14.86 -0.77 -7.49
CA PHE A 228 -14.20 0.51 -7.63
C PHE A 228 -15.21 1.68 -7.72
N SER A 229 -16.31 1.49 -8.42
CA SER A 229 -17.41 2.47 -8.47
C SER A 229 -17.95 2.83 -7.08
N LYS A 230 -18.03 1.86 -6.18
CA LYS A 230 -18.44 2.11 -4.78
C LYS A 230 -17.36 2.77 -3.94
N ALA A 231 -16.08 2.44 -4.18
CA ALA A 231 -14.99 3.15 -3.54
C ALA A 231 -14.99 4.64 -3.91
N MET A 232 -15.37 4.99 -5.15
CA MET A 232 -15.51 6.39 -5.59
C MET A 232 -16.63 7.15 -4.87
N GLU A 233 -17.64 6.45 -4.34
CA GLU A 233 -18.74 7.04 -3.55
C GLU A 233 -18.34 7.25 -2.08
N ASN A 234 -17.21 6.70 -1.63
CA ASN A 234 -16.75 6.82 -0.26
C ASN A 234 -16.37 8.28 0.05
N PRO A 235 -16.87 8.90 1.15
CA PRO A 235 -16.51 10.28 1.50
C PRO A 235 -15.00 10.51 1.67
N GLY A 236 -14.22 9.48 1.98
CA GLY A 236 -12.75 9.54 2.09
C GLY A 236 -12.00 9.30 0.77
N PHE A 237 -12.70 9.04 -0.34
CA PHE A 237 -12.07 8.77 -1.63
C PHE A 237 -11.25 9.96 -2.13
N ILE A 238 -10.04 9.69 -2.63
CA ILE A 238 -9.18 10.68 -3.27
C ILE A 238 -9.05 10.29 -4.75
N GLY A 239 -9.71 11.05 -5.62
CA GLY A 239 -9.65 10.87 -7.07
C GLY A 239 -8.48 11.62 -7.71
N VAL A 240 -8.27 11.37 -9.00
CA VAL A 240 -7.24 12.06 -9.81
C VAL A 240 -7.36 13.57 -9.74
N ALA A 241 -8.60 14.08 -9.84
CA ALA A 241 -8.86 15.52 -9.75
C ALA A 241 -8.53 16.10 -8.36
N ASP A 242 -8.82 15.36 -7.28
CA ASP A 242 -8.42 15.77 -5.93
C ASP A 242 -6.88 15.84 -5.81
N ILE A 243 -6.17 14.81 -6.30
CA ILE A 243 -4.72 14.78 -6.27
C ILE A 243 -4.15 16.01 -6.96
N GLN A 244 -4.58 16.26 -8.20
CA GLN A 244 -4.04 17.32 -9.04
C GLN A 244 -4.40 18.72 -8.53
N ASN A 245 -5.65 18.93 -8.09
CA ASN A 245 -6.18 20.25 -7.80
C ASN A 245 -6.21 20.64 -6.33
N VAL A 246 -6.05 19.65 -5.42
CA VAL A 246 -6.10 19.88 -3.96
C VAL A 246 -4.80 19.46 -3.29
N TYR A 247 -4.43 18.18 -3.37
CA TYR A 247 -3.31 17.65 -2.58
C TYR A 247 -1.95 18.14 -3.05
N LEU A 248 -1.66 18.08 -4.36
CA LEU A 248 -0.39 18.58 -4.89
C LEU A 248 -0.21 20.09 -4.62
N PRO A 249 -1.22 20.97 -4.84
CA PRO A 249 -1.10 22.38 -4.48
C PRO A 249 -0.89 22.63 -2.98
N MET A 250 -1.42 21.77 -2.10
CA MET A 250 -1.17 21.84 -0.66
C MET A 250 0.22 21.34 -0.25
N GLY A 251 0.99 20.73 -1.15
CA GLY A 251 2.32 20.18 -0.90
C GLY A 251 2.37 18.70 -0.52
N PHE A 252 1.27 17.95 -0.66
CA PHE A 252 1.27 16.49 -0.45
C PHE A 252 1.60 15.76 -1.74
N THR A 253 2.45 14.74 -1.64
CA THR A 253 2.97 14.03 -2.83
C THR A 253 2.83 12.51 -2.79
N ASN A 254 2.45 11.89 -1.66
CA ASN A 254 2.45 10.44 -1.53
C ASN A 254 1.03 9.87 -1.45
N PHE A 255 0.69 8.97 -2.39
CA PHE A 255 -0.65 8.42 -2.58
C PHE A 255 -0.59 6.89 -2.65
N LYS A 256 -1.31 6.24 -1.75
CA LYS A 256 -1.38 4.79 -1.64
C LYS A 256 -2.65 4.24 -2.29
N ILE A 257 -2.46 3.26 -3.14
CA ILE A 257 -3.57 2.48 -3.73
C ILE A 257 -3.68 1.17 -2.97
N GLU A 258 -4.87 0.84 -2.46
CA GLU A 258 -5.10 -0.47 -1.86
C GLU A 258 -5.53 -1.50 -2.90
N GLY A 259 -5.43 -2.80 -2.55
CA GLY A 259 -6.00 -3.82 -3.40
C GLY A 259 -5.30 -5.18 -3.40
N ARG A 260 -4.40 -5.50 -2.46
CA ARG A 260 -3.66 -6.78 -2.46
C ARG A 260 -4.54 -8.04 -2.59
N GLY A 261 -5.75 -8.02 -2.12
CA GLY A 261 -6.70 -9.15 -2.20
C GLY A 261 -7.71 -9.04 -3.33
N LEU A 262 -7.56 -8.10 -4.30
CA LEU A 262 -8.61 -7.77 -5.27
C LEU A 262 -8.42 -8.40 -6.66
N GLY A 263 -7.26 -8.98 -6.94
CA GLY A 263 -6.91 -9.55 -8.25
C GLY A 263 -6.32 -8.53 -9.23
N SER A 264 -5.50 -9.04 -10.15
CA SER A 264 -4.71 -8.22 -11.09
C SER A 264 -5.58 -7.38 -12.04
N ALA A 265 -6.72 -7.89 -12.47
CA ALA A 265 -7.65 -7.17 -13.34
C ALA A 265 -8.14 -5.86 -12.71
N LEU A 266 -8.52 -5.91 -11.42
CA LEU A 266 -8.98 -4.71 -10.73
C LEU A 266 -7.84 -3.74 -10.41
N ILE A 267 -6.64 -4.26 -10.14
CA ILE A 267 -5.45 -3.43 -9.98
C ILE A 267 -5.12 -2.70 -11.29
N LEU A 268 -5.22 -3.38 -12.42
CA LEU A 268 -5.05 -2.72 -13.72
C LEU A 268 -6.04 -1.55 -13.89
N GLU A 269 -7.31 -1.71 -13.51
CA GLU A 269 -8.28 -0.61 -13.57
C GLU A 269 -7.88 0.58 -12.67
N PHE A 270 -7.23 0.33 -11.52
CA PHE A 270 -6.68 1.41 -10.70
C PHE A 270 -5.50 2.12 -11.39
N LEU A 271 -4.58 1.36 -12.02
CA LEU A 271 -3.46 1.95 -12.78
C LEU A 271 -3.98 2.78 -13.95
N LEU A 272 -5.01 2.29 -14.66
CA LEU A 272 -5.66 3.04 -15.73
C LEU A 272 -6.34 4.32 -15.21
N TYR A 273 -6.99 4.25 -14.06
CA TYR A 273 -7.69 5.40 -13.49
C TYR A 273 -6.72 6.46 -12.97
N TYR A 274 -5.73 6.06 -12.14
CA TYR A 274 -4.87 7.00 -11.41
C TYR A 274 -3.69 7.51 -12.23
N MET A 275 -3.18 6.72 -13.16
CA MET A 275 -1.91 7.02 -13.82
C MET A 275 -2.03 7.27 -15.32
N THR A 276 -3.03 6.66 -15.98
CA THR A 276 -3.14 6.69 -17.45
C THR A 276 -4.04 7.83 -17.90
N LYS A 277 -3.58 8.63 -18.88
CA LYS A 277 -4.39 9.66 -19.53
C LYS A 277 -5.66 9.05 -20.15
N PRO A 278 -6.82 9.69 -20.06
CA PRO A 278 -8.10 9.10 -20.48
C PRO A 278 -8.10 8.56 -21.91
N GLU A 279 -7.46 9.25 -22.82
CA GLU A 279 -7.35 8.90 -24.25
C GLU A 279 -6.54 7.63 -24.53
N TYR A 280 -5.65 7.23 -23.61
CA TYR A 280 -4.81 6.05 -23.76
C TYR A 280 -5.29 4.84 -22.93
N ARG A 281 -6.32 4.98 -22.10
CA ARG A 281 -6.76 3.88 -21.21
C ARG A 281 -7.14 2.61 -21.95
N LEU A 282 -7.87 2.75 -23.08
CA LEU A 282 -8.23 1.59 -23.90
C LEU A 282 -6.97 0.93 -24.47
N ARG A 283 -6.06 1.71 -25.03
CA ARG A 283 -4.82 1.19 -25.61
C ARG A 283 -3.95 0.47 -24.59
N VAL A 284 -3.71 1.07 -23.40
CA VAL A 284 -2.93 0.43 -22.34
C VAL A 284 -3.58 -0.87 -21.88
N ARG A 285 -4.93 -0.90 -21.77
CA ARG A 285 -5.66 -2.12 -21.43
C ARG A 285 -5.49 -3.20 -22.51
N GLU A 286 -5.60 -2.86 -23.77
CA GLU A 286 -5.42 -3.77 -24.89
C GLU A 286 -4.01 -4.35 -24.92
N GLU A 287 -2.97 -3.53 -24.81
CA GLU A 287 -1.57 -3.98 -24.79
C GLU A 287 -1.28 -4.95 -23.64
N ILE A 288 -1.89 -4.72 -22.46
CA ILE A 288 -1.72 -5.64 -21.32
C ILE A 288 -2.54 -6.93 -21.50
N TYR A 289 -3.82 -6.83 -21.86
CA TYR A 289 -4.69 -8.00 -21.92
C TYR A 289 -4.51 -8.83 -23.19
N LEU A 290 -4.34 -8.18 -24.34
CA LEU A 290 -4.31 -8.89 -25.62
C LEU A 290 -2.92 -9.43 -25.92
N ASP A 291 -1.86 -8.69 -25.60
CA ASP A 291 -0.51 -9.08 -25.96
C ASP A 291 0.18 -9.96 -24.92
N ASN A 292 -0.23 -9.85 -23.62
CA ASN A 292 0.53 -10.45 -22.53
C ASN A 292 -0.29 -11.27 -21.53
N MET A 293 -1.62 -11.15 -21.51
CA MET A 293 -2.48 -11.83 -20.54
C MET A 293 -3.59 -12.66 -21.16
N LEU A 294 -3.58 -12.87 -22.47
CA LEU A 294 -4.57 -13.70 -23.17
C LEU A 294 -4.59 -15.17 -22.71
N ASP A 295 -3.48 -15.67 -22.17
CA ASP A 295 -3.39 -17.03 -21.64
C ASP A 295 -4.03 -17.20 -20.25
N LEU A 296 -4.68 -16.15 -19.71
CA LEU A 296 -5.35 -16.18 -18.40
C LEU A 296 -6.86 -16.53 -18.50
N PHE A 297 -7.37 -16.88 -19.68
CA PHE A 297 -8.76 -17.27 -19.91
C PHE A 297 -8.90 -18.68 -20.47
#